data_d2a0ea0eb72bf314b19b4913a9aa0c37
#
_entry.id   d2a0ea0eb72bf314b19b4913a9aa0c37
#
_cell.length_a   1.000
_cell.length_b   1.000
_cell.length_c   1.000
_cell.angle_alpha   90.00
_cell.angle_beta   90.00
_cell.angle_gamma   90.00
#
_symmetry.space_group_name_H-M   'P 1'
#
loop_
_entity.id
_entity.type
_entity.pdbx_description
1 polymer ?
#
loop_
_entity_poly.entity_id
_entity_poly.type
_entity_poly.pdbx_seq_one_letter_code
_entity_poly.pdbx_strand_id
1 'polypeptide(L)'
;IVFPIMPPVIEPSAIVDPGCHVGDGSRVWHFAHLVAGCRVGRRCSIGQNVVIMPTAVVGDGCRIQNNVSIYDGVTLEDDVFIGPSAVFTNVINPRAFIPRKSEYVRRGASVGANATIVCGHEIGAYALIGAGSVVTRDVRPFALMAGCPARRVGWVSRAGHRLAFDSDGVARCPETGEVYRLTSEGGEESVSMA
;
A
#
# COMPACT_ATOMS: atom_id res chain seq x y z
N ILE A 1 28.47 -1.57 6.90
CA ILE A 1 28.21 -2.97 7.29
C ILE A 1 27.33 -3.55 6.20
N VAL A 2 27.89 -4.41 5.34
CA VAL A 2 27.12 -5.15 4.33
C VAL A 2 26.46 -6.31 5.05
N PHE A 3 25.16 -6.26 5.28
CA PHE A 3 24.41 -7.41 5.78
C PHE A 3 24.45 -8.53 4.74
N PRO A 4 24.64 -9.81 5.14
CA PRO A 4 24.59 -10.91 4.20
C PRO A 4 23.25 -10.94 3.49
N ILE A 5 23.29 -11.11 2.17
CA ILE A 5 22.08 -11.34 1.36
C ILE A 5 21.51 -12.69 1.81
N MET A 6 20.34 -12.64 2.45
CA MET A 6 19.65 -13.86 2.92
C MET A 6 18.59 -14.25 1.87
N PRO A 7 18.55 -15.51 1.44
CA PRO A 7 17.50 -15.96 0.52
C PRO A 7 16.11 -15.75 1.15
N PRO A 8 15.05 -15.72 0.34
CA PRO A 8 13.70 -15.63 0.88
C PRO A 8 13.34 -16.86 1.70
N VAL A 9 12.59 -16.65 2.78
CA VAL A 9 12.06 -17.72 3.62
C VAL A 9 10.63 -18.00 3.20
N ILE A 10 10.35 -19.20 2.74
CA ILE A 10 9.03 -19.66 2.33
C ILE A 10 8.56 -20.70 3.36
N GLU A 11 7.47 -20.42 4.06
CA GLU A 11 6.93 -21.37 5.03
C GLU A 11 6.38 -22.63 4.33
N PRO A 12 6.49 -23.82 4.93
CA PRO A 12 6.22 -25.10 4.26
C PRO A 12 4.80 -25.25 3.69
N SER A 13 3.81 -24.55 4.23
CA SER A 13 2.43 -24.58 3.75
C SER A 13 2.09 -23.44 2.78
N ALA A 14 3.05 -22.57 2.45
CA ALA A 14 2.87 -21.57 1.41
C ALA A 14 3.04 -22.23 0.03
N ILE A 15 2.27 -21.76 -0.92
CA ILE A 15 2.35 -22.19 -2.33
C ILE A 15 3.01 -21.06 -3.12
N VAL A 16 4.13 -21.36 -3.75
CA VAL A 16 4.81 -20.44 -4.67
C VAL A 16 4.90 -21.16 -6.01
N ASP A 17 4.09 -20.72 -6.95
CA ASP A 17 4.03 -21.35 -8.27
C ASP A 17 5.33 -21.15 -9.06
N PRO A 18 5.66 -22.02 -10.00
CA PRO A 18 6.82 -21.86 -10.87
C PRO A 18 6.77 -20.53 -11.64
N GLY A 19 7.92 -19.84 -11.71
CA GLY A 19 8.05 -18.55 -12.41
C GLY A 19 7.70 -17.33 -11.55
N CYS A 20 7.32 -17.51 -10.28
CA CYS A 20 7.27 -16.41 -9.32
C CYS A 20 8.68 -15.94 -8.98
N HIS A 21 8.83 -14.63 -8.79
CA HIS A 21 10.05 -14.03 -8.23
C HIS A 21 9.79 -13.55 -6.81
N VAL A 22 10.61 -14.00 -5.86
CA VAL A 22 10.61 -13.52 -4.47
C VAL A 22 12.02 -13.05 -4.12
N GLY A 23 12.15 -11.75 -3.85
CA GLY A 23 13.44 -11.12 -3.56
C GLY A 23 14.03 -11.50 -2.21
N ASP A 24 15.34 -11.34 -2.09
CA ASP A 24 16.11 -11.69 -0.91
C ASP A 24 15.63 -11.02 0.37
N GLY A 25 15.74 -11.71 1.49
CA GLY A 25 15.30 -11.25 2.80
C GLY A 25 13.79 -11.18 2.97
N SER A 26 13.01 -11.58 1.97
CA SER A 26 11.55 -11.63 2.06
C SER A 26 11.09 -12.90 2.77
N ARG A 27 9.92 -12.81 3.42
CA ARG A 27 9.27 -13.93 4.07
C ARG A 27 7.86 -14.13 3.58
N VAL A 28 7.52 -15.34 3.19
CA VAL A 28 6.18 -15.77 2.77
C VAL A 28 5.63 -16.69 3.85
N TRP A 29 4.58 -16.24 4.53
CA TRP A 29 4.01 -16.94 5.66
C TRP A 29 3.06 -18.07 5.22
N HIS A 30 2.65 -18.88 6.19
CA HIS A 30 1.79 -20.04 6.01
C HIS A 30 0.53 -19.75 5.18
N PHE A 31 0.17 -20.68 4.30
CA PHE A 31 -1.03 -20.66 3.46
C PHE A 31 -1.12 -19.47 2.49
N ALA A 32 -0.05 -18.71 2.31
CA ALA A 32 -0.01 -17.73 1.22
C ALA A 32 0.12 -18.45 -0.13
N HIS A 33 -0.46 -17.87 -1.19
CA HIS A 33 -0.35 -18.38 -2.55
C HIS A 33 0.16 -17.29 -3.49
N LEU A 34 1.35 -17.48 -4.00
CA LEU A 34 1.98 -16.65 -5.02
C LEU A 34 1.77 -17.33 -6.38
N VAL A 35 0.87 -16.76 -7.18
CA VAL A 35 0.47 -17.35 -8.47
C VAL A 35 1.52 -17.08 -9.54
N ALA A 36 1.75 -18.03 -10.42
CA ALA A 36 2.78 -18.01 -11.45
C ALA A 36 2.90 -16.66 -12.19
N GLY A 37 4.11 -16.09 -12.24
CA GLY A 37 4.42 -14.84 -12.91
C GLY A 37 4.39 -13.59 -12.01
N CYS A 38 3.88 -13.67 -10.77
CA CYS A 38 3.90 -12.54 -9.84
C CYS A 38 5.34 -12.17 -9.43
N ARG A 39 5.51 -10.93 -8.98
CA ARG A 39 6.81 -10.39 -8.55
C ARG A 39 6.72 -9.79 -7.17
N VAL A 40 7.57 -10.26 -6.26
CA VAL A 40 7.76 -9.74 -4.90
C VAL A 40 9.19 -9.28 -4.75
N GLY A 41 9.38 -8.04 -4.34
CA GLY A 41 10.68 -7.44 -4.09
C GLY A 41 11.39 -8.02 -2.86
N ARG A 42 12.45 -7.35 -2.46
CA ARG A 42 13.31 -7.74 -1.33
C ARG A 42 12.75 -7.27 0.01
N ARG A 43 13.10 -7.98 1.10
CA ARG A 43 12.75 -7.62 2.49
C ARG A 43 11.26 -7.43 2.73
N CYS A 44 10.43 -8.10 1.93
CA CYS A 44 8.97 -8.09 2.11
C CYS A 44 8.52 -9.09 3.18
N SER A 45 7.35 -8.83 3.75
CA SER A 45 6.63 -9.80 4.58
C SER A 45 5.25 -10.04 3.99
N ILE A 46 5.01 -11.24 3.50
CA ILE A 46 3.76 -11.66 2.88
C ILE A 46 3.02 -12.52 3.90
N GLY A 47 1.98 -11.95 4.49
CA GLY A 47 1.24 -12.54 5.61
C GLY A 47 0.49 -13.83 5.27
N GLN A 48 -0.09 -14.45 6.28
CA GLN A 48 -0.85 -15.68 6.16
C GLN A 48 -2.10 -15.49 5.29
N ASN A 49 -2.44 -16.48 4.45
CA ASN A 49 -3.58 -16.45 3.53
C ASN A 49 -3.56 -15.27 2.54
N VAL A 50 -2.40 -14.71 2.25
CA VAL A 50 -2.26 -13.71 1.19
C VAL A 50 -2.23 -14.40 -0.16
N VAL A 51 -2.94 -13.85 -1.14
CA VAL A 51 -2.87 -14.28 -2.53
C VAL A 51 -2.28 -13.17 -3.38
N ILE A 52 -1.28 -13.47 -4.19
CA ILE A 52 -0.68 -12.54 -5.16
C ILE A 52 -0.86 -13.09 -6.57
N MET A 53 -1.63 -12.37 -7.39
CA MET A 53 -2.01 -12.81 -8.74
C MET A 53 -0.88 -12.58 -9.78
N PRO A 54 -0.95 -13.21 -10.97
CA PRO A 54 0.17 -13.31 -11.92
C PRO A 54 0.81 -11.98 -12.35
N THR A 55 0.02 -10.94 -12.58
CA THR A 55 0.53 -9.64 -13.05
C THR A 55 0.71 -8.62 -11.94
N ALA A 56 0.48 -9.02 -10.69
CA ALA A 56 0.70 -8.17 -9.54
C ALA A 56 2.21 -7.95 -9.30
N VAL A 57 2.56 -6.72 -8.91
CA VAL A 57 3.92 -6.32 -8.60
C VAL A 57 3.98 -5.77 -7.18
N VAL A 58 4.87 -6.30 -6.36
CA VAL A 58 5.15 -5.84 -5.00
C VAL A 58 6.61 -5.37 -4.95
N GLY A 59 6.82 -4.10 -4.63
CA GLY A 59 8.13 -3.48 -4.47
C GLY A 59 8.92 -3.98 -3.26
N ASP A 60 10.05 -3.38 -3.00
CA ASP A 60 10.93 -3.72 -1.87
C ASP A 60 10.32 -3.26 -0.53
N GLY A 61 10.61 -3.94 0.56
CA GLY A 61 10.25 -3.51 1.93
C GLY A 61 8.77 -3.59 2.29
N CYS A 62 7.91 -4.08 1.41
CA CYS A 62 6.47 -4.13 1.63
C CYS A 62 6.06 -5.07 2.77
N ARG A 63 5.00 -4.69 3.48
CA ARG A 63 4.37 -5.47 4.54
C ARG A 63 2.91 -5.71 4.18
N ILE A 64 2.57 -6.90 3.70
CA ILE A 64 1.21 -7.30 3.40
C ILE A 64 0.74 -8.21 4.53
N GLN A 65 -0.26 -7.75 5.27
CA GLN A 65 -0.79 -8.48 6.42
C GLN A 65 -1.73 -9.61 5.98
N ASN A 66 -2.23 -10.39 6.95
CA ASN A 66 -3.01 -11.59 6.70
C ASN A 66 -4.30 -11.32 5.92
N ASN A 67 -4.75 -12.33 5.14
CA ASN A 67 -6.04 -12.36 4.44
C ASN A 67 -6.21 -11.24 3.39
N VAL A 68 -5.15 -10.86 2.70
CA VAL A 68 -5.18 -9.86 1.62
C VAL A 68 -5.01 -10.54 0.27
N SER A 69 -5.80 -10.13 -0.73
CA SER A 69 -5.62 -10.53 -2.11
C SER A 69 -5.12 -9.34 -2.94
N ILE A 70 -3.94 -9.51 -3.54
CA ILE A 70 -3.36 -8.56 -4.49
C ILE A 70 -3.67 -9.07 -5.90
N TYR A 71 -4.64 -8.44 -6.53
CA TYR A 71 -5.16 -8.88 -7.82
C TYR A 71 -4.27 -8.47 -9.00
N ASP A 72 -4.58 -9.03 -10.18
CA ASP A 72 -3.92 -8.66 -11.43
C ASP A 72 -4.00 -7.16 -11.69
N GLY A 73 -2.87 -6.57 -12.11
CA GLY A 73 -2.75 -5.15 -12.40
C GLY A 73 -2.51 -4.27 -11.18
N VAL A 74 -2.51 -4.82 -9.96
CA VAL A 74 -2.14 -4.07 -8.76
C VAL A 74 -0.62 -3.93 -8.68
N THR A 75 -0.14 -2.72 -8.52
CA THR A 75 1.27 -2.40 -8.25
C THR A 75 1.40 -1.72 -6.90
N LEU A 76 2.10 -2.36 -5.99
CA LEU A 76 2.57 -1.77 -4.74
C LEU A 76 4.02 -1.32 -4.94
N GLU A 77 4.30 -0.03 -4.79
CA GLU A 77 5.68 0.46 -4.80
C GLU A 77 6.42 0.06 -3.50
N ASP A 78 7.65 0.56 -3.29
CA ASP A 78 8.45 0.18 -2.13
C ASP A 78 7.85 0.69 -0.81
N ASP A 79 8.13 -0.03 0.28
CA ASP A 79 7.81 0.34 1.65
C ASP A 79 6.30 0.50 1.93
N VAL A 80 5.44 -0.12 1.12
CA VAL A 80 3.97 -0.10 1.30
C VAL A 80 3.55 -1.03 2.43
N PHE A 81 2.63 -0.54 3.27
CA PHE A 81 1.96 -1.33 4.28
C PHE A 81 0.49 -1.60 3.91
N ILE A 82 0.10 -2.87 3.86
CA ILE A 82 -1.29 -3.29 3.66
C ILE A 82 -1.77 -4.00 4.92
N GLY A 83 -2.74 -3.40 5.60
CA GLY A 83 -3.33 -3.90 6.84
C GLY A 83 -4.13 -5.19 6.63
N PRO A 84 -4.38 -5.96 7.71
CA PRO A 84 -5.06 -7.24 7.62
C PRO A 84 -6.48 -7.08 7.05
N SER A 85 -6.84 -8.01 6.18
CA SER A 85 -8.15 -8.06 5.52
C SER A 85 -8.51 -6.81 4.72
N ALA A 86 -7.52 -6.01 4.29
CA ALA A 86 -7.76 -4.95 3.33
C ALA A 86 -8.14 -5.55 1.97
N VAL A 87 -9.06 -4.91 1.29
CA VAL A 87 -9.65 -5.40 0.04
C VAL A 87 -9.30 -4.47 -1.12
N PHE A 88 -8.73 -5.02 -2.17
CA PHE A 88 -8.63 -4.39 -3.48
C PHE A 88 -9.76 -4.94 -4.36
N THR A 89 -10.63 -4.09 -4.89
CA THR A 89 -11.59 -4.56 -5.90
C THR A 89 -10.88 -4.59 -7.25
N ASN A 90 -11.36 -5.38 -8.21
CA ASN A 90 -10.69 -5.50 -9.51
C ASN A 90 -11.63 -5.22 -10.71
N VAL A 91 -12.89 -4.92 -10.43
CA VAL A 91 -13.90 -4.63 -11.46
C VAL A 91 -14.78 -3.47 -10.98
N ILE A 92 -14.85 -2.37 -11.76
CA ILE A 92 -15.66 -1.18 -11.41
C ILE A 92 -17.16 -1.51 -11.44
N ASN A 93 -17.62 -2.16 -12.50
CA ASN A 93 -19.01 -2.59 -12.64
C ASN A 93 -19.05 -4.11 -12.57
N PRO A 94 -19.13 -4.71 -11.37
CA PRO A 94 -18.93 -6.15 -11.21
C PRO A 94 -20.03 -6.96 -11.90
N ARG A 95 -19.61 -7.68 -12.93
CA ARG A 95 -20.36 -8.71 -13.64
C ARG A 95 -19.34 -9.78 -14.02
N ALA A 96 -19.77 -11.02 -14.18
CA ALA A 96 -18.87 -12.16 -14.38
C ALA A 96 -17.95 -12.05 -15.62
N PHE A 97 -18.28 -11.21 -16.58
CA PHE A 97 -17.59 -11.07 -17.87
C PHE A 97 -16.90 -9.70 -18.09
N ILE A 98 -16.85 -8.82 -17.09
CA ILE A 98 -16.25 -7.48 -17.24
C ILE A 98 -14.73 -7.54 -16.97
N PRO A 99 -13.89 -6.87 -17.81
CA PRO A 99 -12.45 -6.80 -17.61
C PRO A 99 -12.05 -6.05 -16.32
N ARG A 100 -10.89 -6.43 -15.79
CA ARG A 100 -10.27 -5.84 -14.59
C ARG A 100 -9.63 -4.48 -14.89
N LYS A 101 -9.37 -3.68 -13.85
CA LYS A 101 -8.63 -2.42 -13.91
C LYS A 101 -7.41 -2.44 -13.01
N SER A 102 -6.39 -1.69 -13.42
CA SER A 102 -5.14 -1.53 -12.67
C SER A 102 -5.28 -0.56 -11.51
N GLU A 103 -4.46 -0.73 -10.48
CA GLU A 103 -4.38 0.09 -9.28
C GLU A 103 -2.92 0.32 -8.90
N TYR A 104 -2.62 1.49 -8.35
CA TYR A 104 -1.28 1.83 -7.87
C TYR A 104 -1.33 2.27 -6.42
N VAL A 105 -0.49 1.66 -5.59
CA VAL A 105 -0.21 2.12 -4.22
C VAL A 105 1.24 2.59 -4.19
N ARG A 106 1.41 3.90 -4.05
CA ARG A 106 2.71 4.55 -4.15
C ARG A 106 3.56 4.33 -2.90
N ARG A 107 4.85 4.59 -3.04
CA ARG A 107 5.88 4.39 -2.03
C ARG A 107 5.44 4.85 -0.63
N GLY A 108 5.68 4.01 0.37
CA GLY A 108 5.46 4.32 1.77
C GLY A 108 4.00 4.53 2.18
N ALA A 109 3.04 4.32 1.26
CA ALA A 109 1.63 4.44 1.62
C ALA A 109 1.19 3.30 2.55
N SER A 110 0.21 3.59 3.41
CA SER A 110 -0.34 2.64 4.36
C SER A 110 -1.84 2.51 4.19
N VAL A 111 -2.31 1.27 4.03
CA VAL A 111 -3.73 0.92 3.95
C VAL A 111 -4.13 0.23 5.25
N GLY A 112 -5.07 0.80 5.98
CA GLY A 112 -5.54 0.28 7.26
C GLY A 112 -6.31 -1.02 7.13
N ALA A 113 -6.46 -1.73 8.26
CA ALA A 113 -7.20 -2.99 8.33
C ALA A 113 -8.64 -2.85 7.81
N ASN A 114 -9.13 -3.85 7.09
CA ASN A 114 -10.48 -3.88 6.51
C ASN A 114 -10.84 -2.67 5.61
N ALA A 115 -9.86 -1.89 5.17
CA ALA A 115 -10.12 -0.83 4.19
C ALA A 115 -10.40 -1.46 2.81
N THR A 116 -11.28 -0.84 2.04
CA THR A 116 -11.60 -1.23 0.68
C THR A 116 -11.10 -0.18 -0.30
N ILE A 117 -10.26 -0.59 -1.24
CA ILE A 117 -9.79 0.25 -2.35
C ILE A 117 -10.58 -0.14 -3.60
N VAL A 118 -11.40 0.80 -4.08
CA VAL A 118 -12.13 0.60 -5.35
C VAL A 118 -11.16 0.76 -6.50
N CYS A 119 -11.19 -0.20 -7.43
CA CYS A 119 -10.25 -0.27 -8.54
C CYS A 119 -10.28 0.94 -9.48
N GLY A 120 -9.15 1.18 -10.15
CA GLY A 120 -8.97 2.31 -11.05
C GLY A 120 -8.55 3.60 -10.36
N HIS A 121 -8.16 3.54 -9.09
CA HIS A 121 -7.68 4.68 -8.31
C HIS A 121 -6.24 4.50 -7.84
N GLU A 122 -5.59 5.62 -7.58
CA GLU A 122 -4.22 5.67 -7.06
C GLU A 122 -4.21 6.09 -5.58
N ILE A 123 -3.40 5.42 -4.79
CA ILE A 123 -3.06 5.83 -3.43
C ILE A 123 -1.69 6.51 -3.46
N GLY A 124 -1.66 7.81 -3.25
CA GLY A 124 -0.46 8.65 -3.32
C GLY A 124 0.59 8.27 -2.27
N ALA A 125 1.84 8.66 -2.54
CA ALA A 125 2.98 8.32 -1.69
C ALA A 125 2.78 8.81 -0.24
N TYR A 126 3.12 7.94 0.72
CA TYR A 126 2.99 8.20 2.15
C TYR A 126 1.57 8.54 2.63
N ALA A 127 0.54 8.34 1.80
CA ALA A 127 -0.84 8.47 2.25
C ALA A 127 -1.19 7.39 3.28
N LEU A 128 -2.09 7.73 4.20
CA LEU A 128 -2.59 6.80 5.21
C LEU A 128 -4.10 6.67 5.09
N ILE A 129 -4.56 5.46 4.78
CA ILE A 129 -5.97 5.11 4.73
C ILE A 129 -6.35 4.50 6.07
N GLY A 130 -7.29 5.13 6.76
CA GLY A 130 -7.80 4.65 8.04
C GLY A 130 -8.49 3.28 7.92
N ALA A 131 -8.45 2.49 8.99
CA ALA A 131 -9.10 1.19 9.03
C ALA A 131 -10.60 1.29 8.71
N GLY A 132 -11.15 0.30 7.98
CA GLY A 132 -12.56 0.25 7.59
C GLY A 132 -12.99 1.30 6.56
N SER A 133 -12.07 2.07 6.00
CA SER A 133 -12.40 3.12 5.02
C SER A 133 -12.69 2.52 3.64
N VAL A 134 -13.55 3.20 2.85
CA VAL A 134 -13.83 2.84 1.45
C VAL A 134 -13.34 3.95 0.52
N VAL A 135 -12.22 3.70 -0.15
CA VAL A 135 -11.61 4.64 -1.09
C VAL A 135 -12.27 4.50 -2.45
N THR A 136 -12.86 5.60 -2.94
CA THR A 136 -13.63 5.66 -4.20
C THR A 136 -13.10 6.73 -5.17
N ARG A 137 -11.90 7.26 -4.94
CA ARG A 137 -11.21 8.25 -5.77
C ARG A 137 -9.73 8.23 -5.48
N ASP A 138 -8.94 8.88 -6.31
CA ASP A 138 -7.50 9.03 -6.10
C ASP A 138 -7.23 9.74 -4.77
N VAL A 139 -6.15 9.31 -4.13
CA VAL A 139 -5.68 9.83 -2.84
C VAL A 139 -4.36 10.57 -3.06
N ARG A 140 -4.27 11.81 -2.60
CA ARG A 140 -3.06 12.61 -2.70
C ARG A 140 -1.94 12.11 -1.79
N PRO A 141 -0.68 12.35 -2.15
CA PRO A 141 0.45 12.08 -1.26
C PRO A 141 0.24 12.71 0.13
N PHE A 142 0.66 12.01 1.17
CA PHE A 142 0.56 12.42 2.57
C PHE A 142 -0.88 12.63 3.10
N ALA A 143 -1.92 12.35 2.33
CA ALA A 143 -3.29 12.50 2.81
C ALA A 143 -3.65 11.46 3.86
N LEU A 144 -4.30 11.90 4.94
CA LEU A 144 -5.00 11.04 5.89
C LEU A 144 -6.46 10.91 5.47
N MET A 145 -6.85 9.70 5.07
CA MET A 145 -8.20 9.40 4.61
C MET A 145 -8.95 8.54 5.62
N ALA A 146 -10.23 8.83 5.84
CA ALA A 146 -11.07 8.01 6.69
C ALA A 146 -12.55 8.03 6.24
N GLY A 147 -13.30 7.00 6.59
CA GLY A 147 -14.75 6.90 6.41
C GLY A 147 -15.20 6.10 5.19
N CYS A 148 -16.52 6.01 5.02
CA CYS A 148 -17.19 5.33 3.91
C CYS A 148 -18.32 6.25 3.34
N PRO A 149 -18.12 6.84 2.14
CA PRO A 149 -16.88 6.86 1.35
C PRO A 149 -15.78 7.67 2.05
N ALA A 150 -14.51 7.27 1.85
CA ALA A 150 -13.36 7.93 2.47
C ALA A 150 -13.24 9.41 2.06
N ARG A 151 -12.94 10.25 3.04
CA ARG A 151 -12.68 11.68 2.86
C ARG A 151 -11.35 12.02 3.52
N ARG A 152 -10.67 13.03 3.00
CA ARG A 152 -9.47 13.55 3.64
C ARG A 152 -9.83 14.22 4.96
N VAL A 153 -9.27 13.72 6.05
CA VAL A 153 -9.47 14.22 7.42
C VAL A 153 -8.22 14.90 7.98
N GLY A 154 -7.16 14.97 7.18
CA GLY A 154 -5.91 15.63 7.53
C GLY A 154 -4.76 15.20 6.64
N TRP A 155 -3.56 15.40 7.15
CA TRP A 155 -2.30 15.05 6.52
C TRP A 155 -1.40 14.32 7.50
N VAL A 156 -0.51 13.48 6.99
CA VAL A 156 0.45 12.71 7.81
C VAL A 156 1.88 12.90 7.31
N SER A 157 2.83 12.72 8.21
CA SER A 157 4.26 12.67 7.88
C SER A 157 4.62 11.31 7.27
N ARG A 158 5.84 11.16 6.77
CA ARG A 158 6.39 9.86 6.35
C ARG A 158 6.38 8.80 7.47
N ALA A 159 6.50 9.24 8.71
CA ALA A 159 6.41 8.37 9.88
C ALA A 159 4.95 8.07 10.32
N GLY A 160 3.93 8.57 9.58
CA GLY A 160 2.51 8.31 9.87
C GLY A 160 1.90 9.20 10.94
N HIS A 161 2.62 10.20 11.47
CA HIS A 161 2.09 11.15 12.44
C HIS A 161 1.24 12.21 11.78
N ARG A 162 0.10 12.55 12.39
CA ARG A 162 -0.75 13.64 11.93
C ARG A 162 0.02 14.97 11.96
N LEU A 163 -0.04 15.72 10.86
CA LEU A 163 0.59 17.02 10.72
C LEU A 163 -0.38 18.12 11.16
N ALA A 164 0.10 19.03 12.02
CA ALA A 164 -0.59 20.26 12.40
C ALA A 164 0.18 21.43 11.78
N PHE A 165 -0.43 22.09 10.80
CA PHE A 165 0.17 23.22 10.09
C PHE A 165 -0.10 24.53 10.85
N ASP A 166 0.92 25.37 10.92
CA ASP A 166 0.82 26.73 11.43
C ASP A 166 0.20 27.70 10.39
N SER A 167 0.17 29.01 10.73
CA SER A 167 -0.35 30.06 9.84
C SER A 167 0.45 30.23 8.55
N ASP A 168 1.71 29.81 8.55
CA ASP A 168 2.60 29.89 7.38
C ASP A 168 2.57 28.61 6.54
N GLY A 169 1.67 27.66 6.89
CA GLY A 169 1.51 26.39 6.22
C GLY A 169 2.67 25.43 6.46
N VAL A 170 3.36 25.54 7.60
CA VAL A 170 4.49 24.69 7.97
C VAL A 170 4.09 23.74 9.10
N ALA A 171 4.46 22.48 8.98
CA ALA A 171 4.32 21.48 10.03
C ALA A 171 5.62 20.71 10.22
N ARG A 172 5.85 20.23 11.44
CA ARG A 172 7.00 19.40 11.77
C ARG A 172 6.53 18.06 12.32
N CYS A 173 7.12 16.97 11.82
CA CYS A 173 6.87 15.64 12.37
C CYS A 173 7.39 15.57 13.82
N PRO A 174 6.57 15.16 14.79
CA PRO A 174 6.99 15.11 16.19
C PRO A 174 8.05 14.05 16.48
N GLU A 175 8.11 13.00 15.67
CA GLU A 175 9.07 11.90 15.83
C GLU A 175 10.38 12.16 15.09
N THR A 176 10.31 12.53 13.80
CA THR A 176 11.51 12.61 12.94
C THR A 176 12.08 14.02 12.84
N GLY A 177 11.31 15.05 13.23
CA GLY A 177 11.68 16.45 13.04
C GLY A 177 11.61 16.94 11.59
N GLU A 178 11.26 16.07 10.62
CA GLU A 178 11.08 16.46 9.22
C GLU A 178 10.04 17.56 9.08
N VAL A 179 10.31 18.49 8.17
CA VAL A 179 9.48 19.67 7.92
C VAL A 179 8.63 19.44 6.68
N TYR A 180 7.37 19.84 6.77
CA TYR A 180 6.38 19.72 5.69
C TYR A 180 5.76 21.08 5.40
N ARG A 181 5.42 21.31 4.14
CA ARG A 181 4.76 22.53 3.68
C ARG A 181 3.43 22.20 3.03
N LEU A 182 2.38 22.87 3.49
CA LEU A 182 1.06 22.86 2.87
C LEU A 182 1.00 23.97 1.82
N THR A 183 0.58 23.65 0.62
CA THR A 183 0.33 24.61 -0.45
C THR A 183 -1.11 24.47 -0.93
N SER A 184 -1.69 25.57 -1.40
CA SER A 184 -3.02 25.57 -1.98
C SER A 184 -2.98 26.30 -3.32
N GLU A 185 -3.30 25.59 -4.39
CA GLU A 185 -3.36 26.10 -5.75
C GLU A 185 -4.73 25.77 -6.33
N GLY A 186 -5.47 26.79 -6.85
CA GLY A 186 -6.80 26.58 -7.43
C GLY A 186 -7.83 25.97 -6.47
N GLY A 187 -7.66 26.17 -5.15
CA GLY A 187 -8.54 25.57 -4.12
C GLY A 187 -8.18 24.12 -3.75
N GLU A 188 -7.12 23.58 -4.35
CA GLU A 188 -6.63 22.25 -4.07
C GLU A 188 -5.38 22.28 -3.18
N GLU A 189 -5.47 21.64 -2.01
CA GLU A 189 -4.35 21.53 -1.08
C GLU A 189 -3.44 20.35 -1.41
N SER A 190 -2.15 20.54 -1.23
CA SER A 190 -1.13 19.49 -1.31
C SER A 190 -0.06 19.67 -0.23
N VAL A 191 0.61 18.58 0.12
CA VAL A 191 1.70 18.57 1.10
C VAL A 191 2.96 18.05 0.44
N SER A 192 4.07 18.72 0.70
CA SER A 192 5.41 18.30 0.31
C SER A 192 6.36 18.35 1.50
N MET A 193 7.45 17.61 1.42
CA MET A 193 8.59 17.78 2.33
C MET A 193 9.34 19.05 1.94
N ALA A 194 9.78 19.83 2.93
CA ALA A 194 10.54 21.06 2.74
C ALA A 194 12.04 20.77 2.67
#